data_c8777d68618cf7eaf1879c205f8bfc14
#
_entry.id   c8777d68618cf7eaf1879c205f8bfc14
#
_cell.length_a   1.000
_cell.length_b   1.000
_cell.length_c   1.000
_cell.angle_alpha   90.00
_cell.angle_beta   90.00
_cell.angle_gamma   90.00
#
_symmetry.space_group_name_H-M   'P 1'
#
loop_
_entity.id
_entity.type
_entity.pdbx_description
1 polymer ?
#
loop_
_entity_poly.entity_id
_entity_poly.type
_entity_poly.pdbx_seq_one_letter_code
_entity_poly.pdbx_strand_id
1 'polypeptide(L)'
;MKKILLVNSIQALLEEEKTLLDRADFTLYTASSGKEALDIHREQRIDLIVAEIDMSDMNGDELCSHIRKELDLRSASVILVCTDTPDDLERVSKCGANAWIIKPFRADQLLRKIEQALAISTRRGYRVLLRVKAHGTEDNVVFFCISHNISVSGILIETEKFLNRGARINCAFYLPGSCQVSVDGEVVRSVLGPDGINNYGVRFIDLPQKSREEIEKFVATS
;
A
#
# COMPACT_ATOMS: atom_id res chain seq x y z
N MET A 1 5.41 10.30 17.09
CA MET A 1 3.99 10.62 16.93
C MET A 1 3.68 10.58 15.44
N LYS A 2 2.63 9.87 14.98
CA LYS A 2 2.31 9.73 13.57
C LYS A 2 1.50 10.91 13.07
N LYS A 3 1.80 11.41 11.88
CA LYS A 3 1.13 12.56 11.26
C LYS A 3 0.12 12.09 10.22
N ILE A 4 -1.15 12.46 10.39
CA ILE A 4 -2.24 12.10 9.48
C ILE A 4 -2.79 13.38 8.87
N LEU A 5 -2.97 13.39 7.55
CA LEU A 5 -3.59 14.47 6.81
C LEU A 5 -4.94 14.02 6.27
N LEU A 6 -5.98 14.76 6.61
CA LEU A 6 -7.34 14.56 6.12
C LEU A 6 -7.66 15.65 5.10
N VAL A 7 -8.09 15.23 3.90
CA VAL A 7 -8.36 16.14 2.80
C VAL A 7 -9.85 16.19 2.50
N ASN A 8 -10.39 17.43 2.38
CA ASN A 8 -11.77 17.71 2.05
C ASN A 8 -12.78 17.26 3.14
N SER A 9 -13.93 16.75 2.77
CA SER A 9 -15.08 16.47 3.67
C SER A 9 -14.83 15.36 4.70
N ILE A 10 -13.72 14.65 4.61
CA ILE A 10 -13.37 13.56 5.53
C ILE A 10 -13.20 14.07 6.97
N GLN A 11 -12.77 15.33 7.12
CA GLN A 11 -12.64 15.97 8.43
C GLN A 11 -13.97 15.99 9.20
N ALA A 12 -15.07 16.38 8.55
CA ALA A 12 -16.39 16.47 9.20
C ALA A 12 -16.87 15.10 9.72
N LEU A 13 -16.59 14.03 8.97
CA LEU A 13 -16.96 12.67 9.36
C LEU A 13 -16.20 12.18 10.60
N LEU A 14 -14.94 12.60 10.75
CA LEU A 14 -14.11 12.20 11.89
C LEU A 14 -14.25 13.15 13.09
N GLU A 15 -14.75 14.37 12.88
CA GLU A 15 -15.06 15.30 14.00
C GLU A 15 -16.22 14.82 14.88
N GLU A 16 -17.17 14.08 14.32
CA GLU A 16 -18.23 13.42 15.09
C GLU A 16 -17.68 12.30 16.00
N GLU A 17 -16.49 11.77 15.70
CA GLU A 17 -15.84 10.66 16.40
C GLU A 17 -14.52 11.09 17.10
N LYS A 18 -14.39 12.37 17.45
CA LYS A 18 -13.18 12.94 18.13
C LYS A 18 -12.65 12.12 19.28
N THR A 19 -13.53 11.47 20.03
CA THR A 19 -13.15 10.63 21.18
C THR A 19 -12.33 9.40 20.82
N LEU A 20 -12.35 8.95 19.57
CA LEU A 20 -11.57 7.79 19.11
C LEU A 20 -10.18 8.21 18.64
N LEU A 21 -10.03 9.41 18.08
CA LEU A 21 -8.74 9.94 17.61
C LEU A 21 -7.90 10.53 18.74
N ASP A 22 -8.53 11.08 19.78
CA ASP A 22 -7.85 11.62 20.96
C ASP A 22 -7.14 10.55 21.83
N ARG A 23 -7.44 9.27 21.61
CA ARG A 23 -6.80 8.16 22.31
C ARG A 23 -5.54 7.64 21.63
N ALA A 24 -5.23 8.12 20.44
CA ALA A 24 -4.08 7.67 19.66
C ALA A 24 -3.01 8.76 19.60
N ASP A 25 -1.74 8.39 19.65
CA ASP A 25 -0.58 9.28 19.51
C ASP A 25 -0.44 9.83 18.06
N PHE A 26 -1.49 10.51 17.55
CA PHE A 26 -1.51 11.09 16.21
C PHE A 26 -1.51 12.61 16.24
N THR A 27 -0.82 13.22 15.29
CA THR A 27 -1.01 14.65 14.96
C THR A 27 -1.87 14.71 13.69
N LEU A 28 -3.03 15.37 13.80
CA LEU A 28 -3.94 15.57 12.68
C LEU A 28 -3.64 16.88 11.96
N TYR A 29 -3.59 16.82 10.66
CA TYR A 29 -3.55 17.94 9.73
C TYR A 29 -4.79 17.88 8.86
N THR A 30 -5.23 19.02 8.36
CA THR A 30 -6.37 19.13 7.45
C THR A 30 -6.00 19.97 6.24
N ALA A 31 -6.55 19.60 5.09
CA ALA A 31 -6.44 20.36 3.85
C ALA A 31 -7.82 20.43 3.18
N SER A 32 -8.10 21.56 2.56
CA SER A 32 -9.34 21.80 1.81
C SER A 32 -9.26 21.36 0.34
N SER A 33 -8.06 21.07 -0.15
CA SER A 33 -7.81 20.75 -1.55
C SER A 33 -6.60 19.81 -1.72
N GLY A 34 -6.49 19.19 -2.91
CA GLY A 34 -5.38 18.32 -3.24
C GLY A 34 -4.03 19.06 -3.32
N LYS A 35 -4.02 20.31 -3.82
CA LYS A 35 -2.80 21.14 -3.86
C LYS A 35 -2.33 21.49 -2.47
N GLU A 36 -3.23 21.97 -1.61
CA GLU A 36 -2.91 22.27 -0.21
C GLU A 36 -2.40 21.02 0.52
N ALA A 37 -2.99 19.86 0.26
CA ALA A 37 -2.54 18.59 0.83
C ALA A 37 -1.11 18.24 0.42
N LEU A 38 -0.74 18.50 -0.84
CA LEU A 38 0.61 18.26 -1.34
C LEU A 38 1.61 19.19 -0.67
N ASP A 39 1.28 20.48 -0.51
CA ASP A 39 2.14 21.47 0.14
C ASP A 39 2.34 21.15 1.62
N ILE A 40 1.25 20.82 2.35
CA ILE A 40 1.35 20.36 3.74
C ILE A 40 2.22 19.11 3.84
N HIS A 41 2.09 18.17 2.92
CA HIS A 41 2.90 16.95 2.95
C HIS A 41 4.39 17.23 2.70
N ARG A 42 4.72 18.17 1.82
CA ARG A 42 6.10 18.63 1.59
C ARG A 42 6.74 19.23 2.84
N GLU A 43 5.99 20.06 3.55
CA GLU A 43 6.47 20.75 4.75
C GLU A 43 6.51 19.84 5.97
N GLN A 44 5.44 19.08 6.19
CA GLN A 44 5.22 18.36 7.44
C GLN A 44 5.67 16.91 7.42
N ARG A 45 5.96 16.33 6.24
CA ARG A 45 6.32 14.92 6.07
C ARG A 45 5.27 14.00 6.70
N ILE A 46 4.07 14.03 6.15
CA ILE A 46 2.91 13.27 6.59
C ILE A 46 3.15 11.76 6.47
N ASP A 47 2.74 10.98 7.47
CA ASP A 47 2.82 9.51 7.45
C ASP A 47 1.65 8.86 6.70
N LEU A 48 0.45 9.47 6.78
CA LEU A 48 -0.77 8.96 6.14
C LEU A 48 -1.64 10.11 5.62
N ILE A 49 -2.08 9.98 4.38
CA ILE A 49 -3.03 10.90 3.75
C ILE A 49 -4.33 10.16 3.48
N VAL A 50 -5.46 10.74 3.85
CA VAL A 50 -6.80 10.26 3.50
C VAL A 50 -7.46 11.35 2.66
N ALA A 51 -7.82 11.03 1.42
CA ALA A 51 -8.38 11.98 0.47
C ALA A 51 -9.56 11.37 -0.30
N GLU A 52 -10.51 12.21 -0.70
CA GLU A 52 -11.54 11.81 -1.66
C GLU A 52 -10.93 11.64 -3.05
N ILE A 53 -11.48 10.72 -3.84
CA ILE A 53 -11.02 10.54 -5.22
C ILE A 53 -11.39 11.75 -6.08
N ASP A 54 -12.59 12.31 -5.91
CA ASP A 54 -13.04 13.49 -6.61
C ASP A 54 -12.92 14.73 -5.73
N MET A 55 -12.11 15.68 -6.16
CA MET A 55 -11.88 16.97 -5.51
C MET A 55 -11.85 18.08 -6.55
N SER A 56 -12.05 19.32 -6.11
CA SER A 56 -12.30 20.45 -7.01
C SER A 56 -11.09 20.94 -7.80
N ASP A 57 -9.87 20.73 -7.32
CA ASP A 57 -8.64 21.31 -7.89
C ASP A 57 -7.64 20.26 -8.40
N MET A 58 -7.44 19.21 -7.63
CA MET A 58 -6.60 18.07 -7.94
C MET A 58 -7.26 16.82 -7.36
N ASN A 59 -7.59 15.88 -8.19
CA ASN A 59 -8.21 14.63 -7.77
C ASN A 59 -7.30 13.77 -6.88
N GLY A 60 -7.89 12.90 -6.06
CA GLY A 60 -7.14 12.06 -5.12
C GLY A 60 -6.16 11.09 -5.79
N ASP A 61 -6.50 10.57 -6.96
CA ASP A 61 -5.64 9.73 -7.77
C ASP A 61 -4.47 10.53 -8.39
N GLU A 62 -4.70 11.79 -8.79
CA GLU A 62 -3.65 12.70 -9.24
C GLU A 62 -2.73 13.06 -8.07
N LEU A 63 -3.28 13.43 -6.91
CA LEU A 63 -2.52 13.68 -5.69
C LEU A 63 -1.64 12.48 -5.32
N CYS A 64 -2.22 11.29 -5.33
CA CYS A 64 -1.48 10.05 -5.06
C CYS A 64 -0.33 9.87 -6.07
N SER A 65 -0.60 10.06 -7.37
CA SER A 65 0.41 9.96 -8.43
C SER A 65 1.55 10.97 -8.26
N HIS A 66 1.26 12.22 -7.83
CA HIS A 66 2.28 13.21 -7.51
C HIS A 66 3.14 12.78 -6.33
N ILE A 67 2.52 12.32 -5.24
CA ILE A 67 3.23 11.82 -4.05
C ILE A 67 4.17 10.67 -4.43
N ARG A 68 3.75 9.76 -5.31
CA ARG A 68 4.56 8.60 -5.72
C ARG A 68 5.76 8.97 -6.60
N LYS A 69 5.68 10.03 -7.37
CA LYS A 69 6.76 10.53 -8.22
C LYS A 69 7.86 11.24 -7.44
N GLU A 70 7.55 11.86 -6.30
CA GLU A 70 8.52 12.57 -5.48
C GLU A 70 9.20 11.63 -4.48
N LEU A 71 10.50 11.41 -4.63
CA LEU A 71 11.30 10.47 -3.82
C LEU A 71 11.14 10.68 -2.31
N ASP A 72 11.08 11.93 -1.89
CA ASP A 72 10.99 12.30 -0.49
C ASP A 72 9.60 12.17 0.10
N LEU A 73 8.56 12.10 -0.72
CA LEU A 73 7.16 12.07 -0.30
C LEU A 73 6.53 10.67 -0.41
N ARG A 74 7.02 9.84 -1.30
CA ARG A 74 6.42 8.55 -1.66
C ARG A 74 6.28 7.54 -0.52
N SER A 75 6.93 7.76 0.61
CA SER A 75 6.86 6.88 1.79
C SER A 75 5.55 6.99 2.55
N ALA A 76 4.77 8.06 2.34
CA ALA A 76 3.47 8.23 2.96
C ALA A 76 2.47 7.18 2.48
N SER A 77 1.67 6.66 3.40
CA SER A 77 0.50 5.86 3.03
C SER A 77 -0.61 6.77 2.49
N VAL A 78 -1.32 6.31 1.46
CA VAL A 78 -2.48 7.03 0.89
C VAL A 78 -3.69 6.12 0.92
N ILE A 79 -4.77 6.59 1.53
CA ILE A 79 -6.10 5.97 1.49
C ILE A 79 -7.01 6.87 0.67
N LEU A 80 -7.65 6.33 -0.36
CA LEU A 80 -8.63 7.07 -1.15
C LEU A 80 -10.04 6.68 -0.77
N VAL A 81 -10.91 7.67 -0.72
CA VAL A 81 -12.35 7.52 -0.52
C VAL A 81 -13.03 7.68 -1.88
N CYS A 82 -13.75 6.66 -2.31
CA CYS A 82 -14.37 6.58 -3.64
C CYS A 82 -15.81 6.07 -3.57
N THR A 83 -16.48 6.04 -4.71
CA THR A 83 -17.78 5.37 -4.89
C THR A 83 -17.58 3.97 -5.46
N ASP A 84 -18.65 3.15 -5.46
CA ASP A 84 -18.63 1.79 -6.03
C ASP A 84 -18.91 1.83 -7.55
N THR A 85 -18.17 2.66 -8.27
CA THR A 85 -18.26 2.75 -9.73
C THR A 85 -17.06 2.08 -10.38
N PRO A 86 -17.21 1.46 -11.55
CA PRO A 86 -16.08 0.85 -12.27
C PRO A 86 -14.94 1.85 -12.55
N ASP A 87 -15.29 3.11 -12.84
CA ASP A 87 -14.33 4.19 -13.10
C ASP A 87 -13.49 4.52 -11.87
N ASP A 88 -14.12 4.76 -10.71
CA ASP A 88 -13.42 5.02 -9.46
C ASP A 88 -12.51 3.85 -9.06
N LEU A 89 -13.02 2.62 -9.18
CA LEU A 89 -12.25 1.42 -8.83
C LEU A 89 -11.04 1.24 -9.76
N GLU A 90 -11.18 1.57 -11.04
CA GLU A 90 -10.06 1.58 -11.97
C GLU A 90 -9.02 2.65 -11.60
N ARG A 91 -9.43 3.88 -11.31
CA ARG A 91 -8.56 5.00 -10.91
C ARG A 91 -7.78 4.68 -9.63
N VAL A 92 -8.45 4.20 -8.57
CA VAL A 92 -7.77 3.85 -7.29
C VAL A 92 -6.81 2.68 -7.44
N SER A 93 -7.07 1.76 -8.37
CA SER A 93 -6.19 0.60 -8.61
C SER A 93 -4.89 0.98 -9.34
N LYS A 94 -4.91 2.07 -10.12
CA LYS A 94 -3.79 2.50 -10.98
C LYS A 94 -2.91 3.58 -10.36
N CYS A 95 -3.44 4.40 -9.43
CA CYS A 95 -2.73 5.56 -8.91
C CYS A 95 -1.65 5.26 -7.85
N GLY A 96 -1.54 4.01 -7.39
CA GLY A 96 -0.60 3.61 -6.36
C GLY A 96 -1.03 3.92 -4.93
N ALA A 97 -2.33 4.05 -4.66
CA ALA A 97 -2.88 4.14 -3.32
C ALA A 97 -2.61 2.86 -2.51
N ASN A 98 -2.43 2.99 -1.19
CA ASN A 98 -2.19 1.85 -0.30
C ASN A 98 -3.49 1.11 0.06
N ALA A 99 -4.59 1.84 0.06
CA ALA A 99 -5.93 1.31 0.29
C ALA A 99 -6.98 2.29 -0.23
N TRP A 100 -8.21 1.82 -0.36
CA TRP A 100 -9.38 2.67 -0.58
C TRP A 100 -10.55 2.22 0.28
N ILE A 101 -11.53 3.10 0.45
CA ILE A 101 -12.79 2.83 1.13
C ILE A 101 -13.95 3.36 0.29
N ILE A 102 -14.99 2.55 0.15
CA ILE A 102 -16.16 2.85 -0.68
C ILE A 102 -17.23 3.52 0.18
N LYS A 103 -17.80 4.62 -0.34
CA LYS A 103 -18.96 5.29 0.27
C LYS A 103 -20.26 4.49 0.00
N PRO A 104 -21.21 4.41 0.97
CA PRO A 104 -21.13 4.95 2.33
C PRO A 104 -20.31 4.05 3.26
N PHE A 105 -19.57 4.64 4.18
CA PHE A 105 -18.81 3.91 5.20
C PHE A 105 -18.99 4.57 6.58
N ARG A 106 -18.69 3.79 7.63
CA ARG A 106 -18.72 4.27 9.01
C ARG A 106 -17.32 4.68 9.45
N ALA A 107 -17.25 5.60 10.42
CA ALA A 107 -15.98 6.11 10.95
C ALA A 107 -15.08 4.98 11.50
N ASP A 108 -15.65 3.94 12.15
CA ASP A 108 -14.90 2.79 12.65
C ASP A 108 -14.21 1.98 11.54
N GLN A 109 -14.80 1.92 10.35
CA GLN A 109 -14.21 1.25 9.18
C GLN A 109 -13.01 2.04 8.65
N LEU A 110 -13.12 3.38 8.60
CA LEU A 110 -12.00 4.23 8.20
C LEU A 110 -10.86 4.16 9.21
N LEU A 111 -11.16 4.21 10.52
CA LEU A 111 -10.15 4.10 11.57
C LEU A 111 -9.37 2.79 11.50
N ARG A 112 -10.03 1.66 11.28
CA ARG A 112 -9.35 0.37 11.06
C ARG A 112 -8.40 0.40 9.86
N LYS A 113 -8.80 1.05 8.76
CA LYS A 113 -7.92 1.21 7.58
C LYS A 113 -6.74 2.14 7.87
N ILE A 114 -6.95 3.21 8.63
CA ILE A 114 -5.89 4.11 9.09
C ILE A 114 -4.87 3.34 9.94
N GLU A 115 -5.32 2.58 10.93
CA GLU A 115 -4.44 1.76 11.78
C GLU A 115 -3.64 0.74 10.96
N GLN A 116 -4.30 0.05 10.03
CA GLN A 116 -3.65 -0.90 9.13
C GLN A 116 -2.62 -0.23 8.23
N ALA A 117 -2.94 0.93 7.66
CA ALA A 117 -2.04 1.68 6.79
C ALA A 117 -0.83 2.24 7.54
N LEU A 118 -1.02 2.74 8.76
CA LEU A 118 0.07 3.20 9.63
C LEU A 118 0.96 2.05 10.12
N ALA A 119 0.40 0.89 10.42
CA ALA A 119 1.16 -0.31 10.73
C ALA A 119 2.02 -0.79 9.54
N ILE A 120 1.55 -0.55 8.30
CA ILE A 120 2.31 -0.82 7.08
C ILE A 120 3.40 0.24 6.86
N SER A 121 3.14 1.52 7.16
CA SER A 121 4.10 2.62 6.98
C SER A 121 5.32 2.54 7.89
N THR A 122 5.25 1.81 9.00
CA THR A 122 6.43 1.46 9.80
C THR A 122 7.37 0.46 9.10
N ARG A 123 6.92 -0.12 7.98
CA ARG A 123 7.75 -0.98 7.14
C ARG A 123 8.50 -0.11 6.15
N ARG A 124 9.82 -0.17 6.20
CA ARG A 124 10.73 0.51 5.25
C ARG A 124 10.45 0.04 3.82
N GLY A 125 9.64 0.79 3.06
CA GLY A 125 9.45 0.55 1.63
C GLY A 125 8.01 0.71 1.15
N TYR A 126 7.85 1.51 0.13
CA TYR A 126 6.63 1.66 -0.66
C TYR A 126 6.31 0.34 -1.40
N ARG A 127 5.04 -0.01 -1.53
CA ARG A 127 4.59 -1.20 -2.26
C ARG A 127 3.81 -0.81 -3.49
N VAL A 128 4.19 -1.39 -4.60
CA VAL A 128 3.52 -1.24 -5.89
C VAL A 128 2.70 -2.48 -6.18
N LEU A 129 1.55 -2.31 -6.82
CA LEU A 129 0.77 -3.42 -7.33
C LEU A 129 1.58 -4.15 -8.41
N LEU A 130 1.81 -5.42 -8.21
CA LEU A 130 2.49 -6.29 -9.16
C LEU A 130 1.70 -7.58 -9.31
N ARG A 131 0.94 -7.72 -10.40
CA ARG A 131 0.18 -8.93 -10.67
C ARG A 131 0.86 -9.76 -11.76
N VAL A 132 1.81 -10.58 -11.37
CA VAL A 132 2.53 -11.48 -12.26
C VAL A 132 2.50 -12.90 -11.72
N LYS A 133 2.59 -13.88 -12.65
CA LYS A 133 2.82 -15.27 -12.27
C LYS A 133 4.22 -15.39 -11.72
N ALA A 134 4.36 -16.01 -10.55
CA ALA A 134 5.62 -16.26 -9.89
C ALA A 134 5.72 -17.75 -9.54
N HIS A 135 6.93 -18.20 -9.31
CA HIS A 135 7.20 -19.54 -8.80
C HIS A 135 7.77 -19.41 -7.40
N GLY A 136 7.22 -20.18 -6.48
CA GLY A 136 7.83 -20.37 -5.16
C GLY A 136 8.51 -21.73 -5.09
N THR A 137 9.58 -21.82 -4.34
CA THR A 137 10.23 -23.09 -4.02
C THR A 137 10.37 -23.20 -2.50
N GLU A 138 9.85 -24.27 -1.93
CA GLU A 138 9.99 -24.63 -0.53
C GLU A 138 10.47 -26.09 -0.47
N ASP A 139 11.54 -26.36 0.24
CA ASP A 139 12.15 -27.69 0.35
C ASP A 139 12.34 -28.42 -1.00
N ASN A 140 12.80 -27.67 -2.03
CA ASN A 140 12.98 -28.12 -3.41
C ASN A 140 11.66 -28.47 -4.15
N VAL A 141 10.51 -28.17 -3.59
CA VAL A 141 9.21 -28.33 -4.28
C VAL A 141 8.77 -27.01 -4.87
N VAL A 142 8.67 -26.97 -6.20
CA VAL A 142 8.19 -25.79 -6.94
C VAL A 142 6.67 -25.68 -6.85
N PHE A 143 6.17 -24.49 -6.58
CA PHE A 143 4.75 -24.18 -6.61
C PHE A 143 4.47 -22.88 -7.38
N PHE A 144 3.26 -22.74 -7.89
CA PHE A 144 2.83 -21.52 -8.56
C PHE A 144 2.17 -20.58 -7.58
N CYS A 145 2.39 -19.29 -7.79
CA CYS A 145 1.75 -18.23 -7.05
C CYS A 145 1.49 -17.01 -7.94
N ILE A 146 0.60 -16.13 -7.50
CA ILE A 146 0.35 -14.84 -8.12
C ILE A 146 0.81 -13.76 -7.14
N SER A 147 1.59 -12.81 -7.61
CA SER A 147 1.94 -11.65 -6.79
C SER A 147 0.81 -10.62 -6.83
N HIS A 148 0.58 -9.95 -5.72
CA HIS A 148 -0.36 -8.82 -5.62
C HIS A 148 0.35 -7.48 -5.51
N ASN A 149 1.41 -7.42 -4.75
CA ASN A 149 2.23 -6.22 -4.60
C ASN A 149 3.65 -6.56 -4.19
N ILE A 150 4.57 -5.63 -4.49
CA ILE A 150 5.99 -5.75 -4.18
C ILE A 150 6.54 -4.46 -3.59
N SER A 151 7.55 -4.60 -2.77
CA SER A 151 8.43 -3.53 -2.27
C SER A 151 9.85 -4.06 -2.16
N VAL A 152 10.81 -3.20 -1.89
CA VAL A 152 12.22 -3.59 -1.65
C VAL A 152 12.37 -4.56 -0.48
N SER A 153 11.43 -4.59 0.46
CA SER A 153 11.49 -5.44 1.64
C SER A 153 10.72 -6.75 1.53
N GLY A 154 9.89 -6.95 0.48
CA GLY A 154 9.10 -8.17 0.35
C GLY A 154 7.97 -8.09 -0.67
N ILE A 155 7.28 -9.20 -0.83
CA ILE A 155 6.21 -9.43 -1.80
C ILE A 155 4.98 -10.03 -1.11
N LEU A 156 3.79 -9.71 -1.60
CA LEU A 156 2.55 -10.40 -1.24
C LEU A 156 2.22 -11.37 -2.36
N ILE A 157 2.11 -12.65 -2.03
CA ILE A 157 1.76 -13.71 -2.97
C ILE A 157 0.48 -14.43 -2.56
N GLU A 158 -0.26 -14.89 -3.55
CA GLU A 158 -1.42 -15.77 -3.44
C GLU A 158 -1.07 -17.14 -4.00
N THR A 159 -1.36 -18.20 -3.27
CA THR A 159 -1.14 -19.58 -3.71
C THR A 159 -2.07 -20.54 -2.99
N GLU A 160 -2.44 -21.62 -3.68
CA GLU A 160 -3.18 -22.75 -3.10
C GLU A 160 -2.30 -23.59 -2.16
N LYS A 161 -0.96 -23.51 -2.33
CA LYS A 161 -0.06 -24.21 -1.44
C LYS A 161 -0.14 -23.64 -0.03
N PHE A 162 -0.30 -24.51 0.96
CA PHE A 162 -0.22 -24.12 2.35
C PHE A 162 1.23 -23.84 2.73
N LEU A 163 1.51 -22.65 3.25
CA LEU A 163 2.82 -22.22 3.72
C LEU A 163 2.73 -21.85 5.21
N ASN A 164 3.62 -22.39 6.00
CA ASN A 164 3.73 -22.06 7.41
C ASN A 164 4.37 -20.68 7.62
N ARG A 165 3.96 -19.99 8.67
CA ARG A 165 4.67 -18.78 9.11
C ARG A 165 6.09 -19.16 9.54
N GLY A 166 7.10 -18.44 9.05
CA GLY A 166 8.52 -18.73 9.25
C GLY A 166 9.12 -19.63 8.16
N ALA A 167 8.31 -20.22 7.26
CA ALA A 167 8.83 -21.00 6.14
C ALA A 167 9.73 -20.14 5.26
N ARG A 168 10.85 -20.72 4.83
CA ARG A 168 11.76 -20.11 3.86
C ARG A 168 11.41 -20.60 2.47
N ILE A 169 11.20 -19.67 1.57
CA ILE A 169 10.86 -19.93 0.19
C ILE A 169 11.76 -19.10 -0.73
N ASN A 170 12.11 -19.63 -1.88
CA ASN A 170 12.68 -18.84 -2.96
C ASN A 170 11.54 -18.35 -3.87
N CYS A 171 11.48 -17.06 -4.16
CA CYS A 171 10.51 -16.46 -5.07
C CYS A 171 11.22 -16.05 -6.36
N ALA A 172 10.72 -16.55 -7.50
CA ALA A 172 11.20 -16.18 -8.82
C ALA A 172 10.07 -15.57 -9.65
N PHE A 173 10.25 -14.37 -10.15
CA PHE A 173 9.26 -13.61 -10.92
C PHE A 173 9.91 -12.66 -11.92
N TYR A 174 9.14 -12.18 -12.88
CA TYR A 174 9.58 -11.17 -13.84
C TYR A 174 8.93 -9.83 -13.50
N LEU A 175 9.74 -8.79 -13.43
CA LEU A 175 9.23 -7.42 -13.40
C LEU A 175 8.95 -6.94 -14.83
N PRO A 176 7.86 -6.19 -15.07
CA PRO A 176 7.58 -5.64 -16.39
C PRO A 176 8.76 -4.83 -16.93
N GLY A 177 9.23 -5.20 -18.14
CA GLY A 177 10.36 -4.53 -18.79
C GLY A 177 11.74 -4.82 -18.21
N SER A 178 11.87 -5.81 -17.34
CA SER A 178 13.12 -6.16 -16.67
C SER A 178 13.45 -7.67 -16.76
N CYS A 179 14.57 -8.06 -16.17
CA CYS A 179 14.99 -9.44 -16.06
C CYS A 179 14.25 -10.21 -14.96
N GLN A 180 14.46 -11.52 -14.92
CA GLN A 180 13.96 -12.35 -13.84
C GLN A 180 14.63 -11.96 -12.51
N VAL A 181 13.81 -11.76 -11.49
CA VAL A 181 14.23 -11.61 -10.10
C VAL A 181 14.04 -12.95 -9.40
N SER A 182 15.09 -13.43 -8.74
CA SER A 182 15.04 -14.58 -7.83
C SER A 182 15.58 -14.16 -6.48
N VAL A 183 14.81 -14.41 -5.42
CA VAL A 183 15.15 -13.96 -4.07
C VAL A 183 14.59 -14.91 -3.02
N ASP A 184 15.38 -15.14 -1.98
CA ASP A 184 14.95 -15.88 -0.81
C ASP A 184 14.10 -14.99 0.10
N GLY A 185 13.07 -15.59 0.69
CA GLY A 185 12.18 -14.89 1.58
C GLY A 185 11.63 -15.77 2.68
N GLU A 186 11.15 -15.11 3.73
CA GLU A 186 10.49 -15.74 4.87
C GLU A 186 9.00 -15.37 4.88
N VAL A 187 8.14 -16.35 5.04
CA VAL A 187 6.70 -16.14 5.24
C VAL A 187 6.47 -15.50 6.61
N VAL A 188 6.11 -14.22 6.63
CA VAL A 188 5.92 -13.48 7.89
C VAL A 188 4.46 -13.35 8.31
N ARG A 189 3.53 -13.57 7.39
CA ARG A 189 2.08 -13.55 7.66
C ARG A 189 1.30 -14.35 6.62
N SER A 190 0.13 -14.84 7.02
CA SER A 190 -0.89 -15.38 6.12
C SER A 190 -2.23 -14.67 6.39
N VAL A 191 -3.00 -14.49 5.35
CA VAL A 191 -4.37 -13.92 5.41
C VAL A 191 -5.22 -14.69 4.42
N LEU A 192 -6.37 -15.20 4.86
CA LEU A 192 -7.33 -15.84 3.95
C LEU A 192 -7.91 -14.78 3.01
N GLY A 193 -7.78 -14.99 1.72
CA GLY A 193 -8.37 -14.13 0.70
C GLY A 193 -9.88 -14.30 0.59
N PRO A 194 -10.59 -13.38 -0.09
CA PRO A 194 -12.03 -13.45 -0.29
C PRO A 194 -12.49 -14.72 -1.05
N ASP A 195 -11.61 -15.26 -1.88
CA ASP A 195 -11.86 -16.47 -2.69
C ASP A 195 -11.52 -17.77 -1.96
N GLY A 196 -11.21 -17.71 -0.66
CA GLY A 196 -10.77 -18.86 0.12
C GLY A 196 -9.31 -19.28 -0.13
N ILE A 197 -8.59 -18.57 -0.97
CA ILE A 197 -7.17 -18.82 -1.25
C ILE A 197 -6.31 -17.99 -0.30
N ASN A 198 -5.23 -18.58 0.20
CA ASN A 198 -4.35 -17.91 1.14
C ASN A 198 -3.42 -16.89 0.47
N ASN A 199 -3.36 -15.71 1.06
CA ASN A 199 -2.39 -14.67 0.74
C ASN A 199 -1.25 -14.67 1.77
N TYR A 200 -0.01 -14.72 1.31
CA TYR A 200 1.17 -14.78 2.16
C TYR A 200 2.04 -13.54 1.97
N GLY A 201 2.33 -12.86 3.07
CA GLY A 201 3.35 -11.81 3.08
C GLY A 201 4.74 -12.45 3.24
N VAL A 202 5.59 -12.27 2.25
CA VAL A 202 6.95 -12.78 2.21
C VAL A 202 7.92 -11.62 2.37
N ARG A 203 8.77 -11.68 3.38
CA ARG A 203 9.86 -10.74 3.61
C ARG A 203 11.11 -11.25 2.90
N PHE A 204 11.75 -10.45 2.08
CA PHE A 204 13.00 -10.82 1.42
C PHE A 204 14.15 -10.96 2.42
N ILE A 205 14.97 -11.99 2.22
CA ILE A 205 16.19 -12.27 2.97
C ILE A 205 17.35 -12.09 1.98
N ASP A 206 18.39 -11.37 2.40
CA ASP A 206 19.63 -11.20 1.62
C ASP A 206 19.40 -10.86 0.14
N LEU A 207 18.51 -9.86 -0.11
CA LEU A 207 18.17 -9.42 -1.45
C LEU A 207 19.44 -9.00 -2.22
N PRO A 208 19.80 -9.70 -3.32
CA PRO A 208 20.96 -9.36 -4.12
C PRO A 208 20.90 -7.92 -4.62
N GLN A 209 22.04 -7.21 -4.65
CA GLN A 209 22.10 -5.79 -5.02
C GLN A 209 21.44 -5.51 -6.38
N LYS A 210 21.69 -6.34 -7.39
CA LYS A 210 21.07 -6.24 -8.72
C LYS A 210 19.55 -6.35 -8.64
N SER A 211 19.03 -7.33 -7.90
CA SER A 211 17.58 -7.51 -7.71
C SER A 211 16.96 -6.35 -6.94
N ARG A 212 17.69 -5.79 -5.99
CA ARG A 212 17.27 -4.58 -5.26
C ARG A 212 17.10 -3.39 -6.21
N GLU A 213 18.11 -3.12 -7.03
CA GLU A 213 18.09 -2.01 -8.00
C GLU A 213 16.94 -2.14 -9.01
N GLU A 214 16.69 -3.36 -9.50
CA GLU A 214 15.56 -3.61 -10.41
C GLU A 214 14.20 -3.39 -9.74
N ILE A 215 14.04 -3.86 -8.50
CA ILE A 215 12.82 -3.64 -7.73
C ILE A 215 12.65 -2.15 -7.40
N GLU A 216 13.72 -1.45 -6.99
CA GLU A 216 13.70 -0.01 -6.70
C GLU A 216 13.31 0.79 -7.95
N LYS A 217 13.90 0.46 -9.09
CA LYS A 217 13.58 1.08 -10.38
C LYS A 217 12.11 0.85 -10.75
N PHE A 218 11.63 -0.38 -10.65
CA PHE A 218 10.22 -0.72 -10.93
C PHE A 218 9.28 0.04 -9.99
N VAL A 219 9.55 0.01 -8.68
CA VAL A 219 8.75 0.71 -7.66
C VAL A 219 8.77 2.23 -7.84
N ALA A 220 9.83 2.80 -8.42
CA ALA A 220 9.95 4.23 -8.68
C ALA A 220 9.20 4.68 -9.95
N THR A 221 8.95 3.76 -10.90
CA THR A 221 8.34 4.06 -12.21
C THR A 221 6.86 3.63 -12.30
N SER A 222 6.36 2.88 -11.33
CA SER A 222 4.97 2.43 -11.21
C SER A 222 4.18 3.29 -10.25
#